data_5138f9f2a566c44d1c444d5d3f797123
#
_entry.id   5138f9f2a566c44d1c444d5d3f797123
#
_cell.length_a   1.000
_cell.length_b   1.000
_cell.length_c   1.000
_cell.angle_alpha   90.00
_cell.angle_beta   90.00
_cell.angle_gamma   90.00
#
_symmetry.space_group_name_H-M   'P 1'
#
loop_
_entity.id
_entity.type
_entity.pdbx_description
1 polymer ?
#
loop_
_entity_poly.entity_id
_entity_poly.type
_entity_poly.pdbx_seq_one_letter_code
_entity_poly.pdbx_strand_id
1 'polypeptide(L)'
;IELKPFDQIYVRKNPTFELQQLILINGMVKYSGPYPRLSKSERISSYIERAGGIKEEADLTGAILYRKKTQFFRENVANKVASLTDSLGSIVLDSVKTSIAEVANEPVSIDLYRALKYKNSKYDIILQEGDVIFIPEINPFVNVKGIVQSPLKLTFDKEHTRVGYYIDKAGGFGI
;
A
#
# COMPACT_ATOMS: atom_id res chain seq x y z
N ILE A 1 -10.40 44.15 18.72
CA ILE A 1 -11.68 44.59 18.11
C ILE A 1 -12.75 44.28 19.12
N GLU A 2 -13.43 45.32 19.59
CA GLU A 2 -14.58 45.17 20.47
C GLU A 2 -15.85 45.04 19.63
N LEU A 3 -16.69 44.07 19.98
CA LEU A 3 -17.93 43.80 19.27
C LEU A 3 -19.07 44.62 19.89
N LYS A 4 -19.97 45.10 19.04
CA LYS A 4 -21.19 45.84 19.46
C LYS A 4 -22.44 44.99 19.20
N PRO A 5 -23.56 45.26 19.89
CA PRO A 5 -24.84 44.64 19.58
C PRO A 5 -25.17 44.80 18.09
N PHE A 6 -25.63 43.69 17.48
CA PHE A 6 -25.93 43.55 16.04
C PHE A 6 -24.73 43.38 15.09
N ASP A 7 -23.48 43.31 15.60
CA ASP A 7 -22.35 42.95 14.77
C ASP A 7 -22.45 41.50 14.30
N GLN A 8 -22.12 41.28 13.03
CA GLN A 8 -22.10 39.94 12.42
C GLN A 8 -20.66 39.55 12.11
N ILE A 9 -20.26 38.39 12.62
CA ILE A 9 -18.92 37.83 12.36
C ILE A 9 -19.02 36.75 11.30
N TYR A 10 -18.33 36.93 10.17
CA TYR A 10 -18.20 35.92 9.12
C TYR A 10 -16.82 35.32 9.16
N VAL A 11 -16.70 34.09 9.64
CA VAL A 11 -15.46 33.30 9.54
C VAL A 11 -15.46 32.55 8.21
N ARG A 12 -14.62 32.99 7.30
CA ARG A 12 -14.45 32.33 5.99
C ARG A 12 -13.31 31.31 6.02
N LYS A 13 -13.50 30.18 5.34
CA LYS A 13 -12.41 29.23 5.15
C LYS A 13 -11.29 29.90 4.34
N ASN A 14 -10.05 29.79 4.82
CA ASN A 14 -8.90 30.26 4.05
C ASN A 14 -8.79 29.44 2.76
N PRO A 15 -8.91 30.05 1.56
CA PRO A 15 -8.83 29.32 0.30
C PRO A 15 -7.48 28.67 0.05
N THR A 16 -6.43 29.14 0.72
CA THR A 16 -5.06 28.57 0.63
C THR A 16 -4.78 27.52 1.70
N PHE A 17 -5.73 27.27 2.61
CA PHE A 17 -5.56 26.26 3.63
C PHE A 17 -5.80 24.87 3.02
N GLU A 18 -4.74 24.11 2.87
CA GLU A 18 -4.79 22.68 2.53
C GLU A 18 -4.56 21.87 3.81
N LEU A 19 -5.42 20.87 4.03
CA LEU A 19 -5.19 19.89 5.10
C LEU A 19 -3.89 19.15 4.82
N GLN A 20 -3.12 18.88 5.88
CA GLN A 20 -1.89 18.13 5.75
C GLN A 20 -2.17 16.74 5.18
N GLN A 21 -1.58 16.46 4.03
CA GLN A 21 -1.69 15.19 3.35
C GLN A 21 -0.60 14.25 3.86
N LEU A 22 -0.99 13.01 4.18
CA LEU A 22 -0.08 12.01 4.73
C LEU A 22 0.10 10.85 3.76
N ILE A 23 1.33 10.36 3.70
CA ILE A 23 1.74 9.12 3.05
C ILE A 23 2.18 8.16 4.15
N LEU A 24 1.75 6.91 4.09
CA LEU A 24 2.16 5.90 5.05
C LEU A 24 3.26 5.02 4.46
N ILE A 25 4.34 4.82 5.22
CA ILE A 25 5.44 3.93 4.84
C ILE A 25 5.53 2.82 5.87
N ASN A 26 5.36 1.59 5.41
CA ASN A 26 5.39 0.38 6.23
C ASN A 26 6.45 -0.61 5.74
N GLY A 27 6.93 -1.45 6.65
CA GLY A 27 7.84 -2.55 6.34
C GLY A 27 9.32 -2.20 6.58
N MET A 28 10.20 -2.64 5.69
CA MET A 28 11.65 -2.64 5.87
C MET A 28 12.31 -1.29 5.55
N VAL A 29 11.86 -0.23 6.21
CA VAL A 29 12.53 1.08 6.29
C VAL A 29 13.02 1.31 7.72
N LYS A 30 13.95 2.23 7.88
CA LYS A 30 14.53 2.52 9.20
C LYS A 30 13.47 3.08 10.16
N TYR A 31 12.64 4.01 9.69
CA TYR A 31 11.55 4.61 10.46
C TYR A 31 10.24 4.47 9.69
N SER A 32 9.44 3.48 10.06
CA SER A 32 8.08 3.29 9.52
C SER A 32 7.12 4.30 10.15
N GLY A 33 6.11 4.72 9.40
CA GLY A 33 5.08 5.60 9.93
C GLY A 33 4.49 6.56 8.90
N PRO A 34 3.63 7.50 9.33
CA PRO A 34 3.05 8.51 8.48
C PRO A 34 4.03 9.65 8.22
N TYR A 35 4.14 10.05 6.97
CA TYR A 35 4.98 11.16 6.52
C TYR A 35 4.14 12.24 5.87
N PRO A 36 4.29 13.51 6.29
CA PRO A 36 3.60 14.62 5.65
C PRO A 36 4.12 14.82 4.24
N ARG A 37 3.21 15.13 3.33
CA ARG A 37 3.52 15.54 1.97
C ARG A 37 3.99 17.00 1.97
N LEU A 38 5.21 17.25 1.54
CA LEU A 38 5.81 18.59 1.54
C LEU A 38 5.51 19.36 0.25
N SER A 39 5.30 18.66 -0.86
CA SER A 39 4.91 19.25 -2.14
C SER A 39 4.03 18.32 -2.97
N LYS A 40 3.28 18.88 -3.93
CA LYS A 40 2.43 18.09 -4.85
C LYS A 40 3.25 17.22 -5.82
N SER A 41 4.52 17.53 -6.01
CA SER A 41 5.44 16.80 -6.88
C SER A 41 6.42 15.90 -6.13
N GLU A 42 6.24 15.71 -4.82
CA GLU A 42 7.13 14.90 -4.00
C GLU A 42 7.09 13.42 -4.41
N ARG A 43 8.27 12.83 -4.54
CA ARG A 43 8.47 11.51 -5.11
C ARG A 43 8.85 10.48 -4.05
N ILE A 44 8.68 9.20 -4.39
CA ILE A 44 8.93 8.07 -3.49
C ILE A 44 10.35 8.09 -2.89
N SER A 45 11.37 8.47 -3.68
CA SER A 45 12.77 8.55 -3.21
C SER A 45 12.94 9.51 -2.04
N SER A 46 12.29 10.69 -2.08
CA SER A 46 12.32 11.68 -1.01
C SER A 46 11.72 11.14 0.29
N TYR A 47 10.60 10.42 0.19
CA TYR A 47 9.97 9.82 1.37
C TYR A 47 10.84 8.74 2.01
N ILE A 48 11.46 7.88 1.20
CA ILE A 48 12.36 6.84 1.70
C ILE A 48 13.59 7.46 2.37
N GLU A 49 14.13 8.55 1.83
CA GLU A 49 15.24 9.28 2.49
C GLU A 49 14.82 9.83 3.86
N ARG A 50 13.63 10.45 3.95
CA ARG A 50 13.09 10.92 5.23
C ARG A 50 12.80 9.79 6.22
N ALA A 51 12.47 8.60 5.70
CA ALA A 51 12.32 7.40 6.50
C ALA A 51 13.66 6.79 6.98
N GLY A 52 14.78 7.49 6.74
CA GLY A 52 16.12 7.07 7.14
C GLY A 52 16.74 6.02 6.22
N GLY A 53 16.12 5.78 5.07
CA GLY A 53 16.56 4.76 4.11
C GLY A 53 15.94 3.38 4.36
N ILE A 54 16.42 2.43 3.62
CA ILE A 54 15.95 1.04 3.58
C ILE A 54 16.86 0.18 4.44
N LYS A 55 16.28 -0.84 5.10
CA LYS A 55 17.05 -1.87 5.84
C LYS A 55 17.67 -2.87 4.87
N GLU A 56 18.73 -3.56 5.30
CA GLU A 56 19.45 -4.54 4.48
C GLU A 56 18.59 -5.74 4.10
N GLU A 57 17.64 -6.11 4.95
CA GLU A 57 16.73 -7.23 4.74
C GLU A 57 15.53 -6.90 3.85
N ALA A 58 15.47 -5.69 3.28
CA ALA A 58 14.35 -5.24 2.47
C ALA A 58 14.34 -5.87 1.07
N ASP A 59 13.19 -6.41 0.68
CA ASP A 59 12.94 -6.82 -0.70
C ASP A 59 12.45 -5.63 -1.54
N LEU A 60 13.36 -5.03 -2.30
CA LEU A 60 13.06 -3.90 -3.17
C LEU A 60 12.22 -4.28 -4.39
N THR A 61 12.24 -5.57 -4.78
CA THR A 61 11.49 -6.08 -5.93
C THR A 61 10.04 -6.41 -5.55
N GLY A 62 9.82 -6.75 -4.28
CA GLY A 62 8.52 -7.00 -3.70
C GLY A 62 7.80 -5.76 -3.17
N ALA A 63 8.38 -4.57 -3.34
CA ALA A 63 7.77 -3.34 -2.86
C ALA A 63 6.47 -3.03 -3.60
N ILE A 64 5.43 -2.65 -2.85
CA ILE A 64 4.10 -2.38 -3.37
C ILE A 64 3.64 -0.99 -2.91
N LEU A 65 3.06 -0.24 -3.83
CA LEU A 65 2.34 1.00 -3.55
C LEU A 65 0.84 0.70 -3.56
N TYR A 66 0.17 0.93 -2.44
CA TYR A 66 -1.29 0.90 -2.39
C TYR A 66 -1.81 2.32 -2.58
N ARG A 67 -2.56 2.54 -3.65
CA ARG A 67 -3.16 3.83 -4.00
C ARG A 67 -4.66 3.79 -3.82
N LYS A 68 -5.22 4.82 -3.19
CA LYS A 68 -6.68 4.95 -3.05
C LYS A 68 -7.31 5.11 -4.43
N LYS A 69 -8.34 4.31 -4.72
CA LYS A 69 -9.17 4.52 -5.89
C LYS A 69 -9.89 5.87 -5.80
N THR A 70 -10.14 6.48 -6.95
CA THR A 70 -10.82 7.78 -7.05
C THR A 70 -12.15 7.78 -6.31
N GLN A 71 -12.54 8.94 -5.76
CA GLN A 71 -13.77 9.14 -4.97
C GLN A 71 -15.02 8.63 -5.68
N PHE A 72 -15.10 8.76 -7.00
CA PHE A 72 -16.19 8.25 -7.84
C PHE A 72 -16.39 6.72 -7.71
N PHE A 73 -15.31 5.96 -7.64
CA PHE A 73 -15.39 4.51 -7.44
C PHE A 73 -15.86 4.17 -6.02
N ARG A 74 -15.41 4.93 -5.03
CA ARG A 74 -15.79 4.74 -3.61
C ARG A 74 -17.28 5.00 -3.40
N GLU A 75 -17.84 6.06 -3.99
CA GLU A 75 -19.27 6.41 -3.92
C GLU A 75 -20.13 5.34 -4.59
N ASN A 76 -19.74 4.84 -5.76
CA ASN A 76 -20.46 3.77 -6.44
C ASN A 76 -20.46 2.46 -5.67
N VAL A 77 -19.34 2.10 -5.05
CA VAL A 77 -19.25 0.91 -4.19
C VAL A 77 -20.06 1.10 -2.91
N ALA A 78 -19.97 2.27 -2.27
CA ALA A 78 -20.74 2.58 -1.07
C ALA A 78 -22.25 2.57 -1.33
N ASN A 79 -22.70 3.15 -2.44
CA ASN A 79 -24.11 3.14 -2.85
C ASN A 79 -24.61 1.73 -3.16
N LYS A 80 -23.79 0.90 -3.81
CA LYS A 80 -24.13 -0.49 -4.12
C LYS A 80 -24.20 -1.36 -2.85
N VAL A 81 -23.35 -1.07 -1.87
CA VAL A 81 -23.37 -1.74 -0.56
C VAL A 81 -24.57 -1.30 0.28
N ALA A 82 -24.88 0.01 0.30
CA ALA A 82 -26.06 0.53 0.99
C ALA A 82 -27.33 -0.15 0.46
N SER A 83 -27.48 -0.31 -0.86
CA SER A 83 -28.62 -1.02 -1.47
C SER A 83 -28.69 -2.51 -1.16
N LEU A 84 -27.56 -3.15 -0.81
CA LEU A 84 -27.50 -4.56 -0.42
C LEU A 84 -27.76 -4.76 1.10
N THR A 85 -27.43 -3.76 1.92
CA THR A 85 -27.61 -3.80 3.38
C THR A 85 -29.08 -3.67 3.79
N ASP A 86 -29.88 -2.96 3.02
CA ASP A 86 -31.34 -2.91 3.24
C ASP A 86 -32.01 -4.28 3.09
N SER A 87 -31.34 -5.22 2.41
CA SER A 87 -31.88 -6.56 2.12
C SER A 87 -31.34 -7.68 3.03
N LEU A 88 -30.23 -7.52 3.74
CA LEU A 88 -29.46 -8.63 4.32
C LEU A 88 -29.08 -8.52 5.82
N GLY A 89 -29.46 -7.47 6.53
CA GLY A 89 -29.26 -7.33 7.98
C GLY A 89 -27.79 -7.11 8.42
N SER A 90 -27.64 -6.70 9.69
CA SER A 90 -26.39 -6.12 10.24
C SER A 90 -25.16 -7.06 10.35
N ILE A 91 -25.33 -8.36 10.25
CA ILE A 91 -24.23 -9.34 10.47
C ILE A 91 -23.23 -9.38 9.31
N VAL A 92 -23.68 -9.00 8.11
CA VAL A 92 -22.83 -8.95 6.91
C VAL A 92 -22.01 -7.65 6.84
N LEU A 93 -22.36 -6.65 7.66
CA LEU A 93 -21.84 -5.29 7.55
C LEU A 93 -20.33 -5.18 7.83
N ASP A 94 -19.82 -5.91 8.82
CA ASP A 94 -18.41 -5.82 9.21
C ASP A 94 -17.48 -6.55 8.23
N SER A 95 -17.89 -7.73 7.75
CA SER A 95 -17.15 -8.46 6.72
C SER A 95 -17.13 -7.71 5.39
N VAL A 96 -18.23 -7.04 5.05
CA VAL A 96 -18.35 -6.24 3.83
C VAL A 96 -17.55 -4.94 3.95
N LYS A 97 -17.54 -4.28 5.11
CA LYS A 97 -16.71 -3.09 5.36
C LYS A 97 -15.21 -3.39 5.23
N THR A 98 -14.75 -4.54 5.75
CA THR A 98 -13.36 -4.99 5.63
C THR A 98 -13.02 -5.27 4.16
N SER A 99 -13.88 -5.98 3.43
CA SER A 99 -13.70 -6.25 2.00
C SER A 99 -13.73 -4.99 1.14
N ILE A 100 -14.53 -3.99 1.50
CA ILE A 100 -14.57 -2.69 0.80
C ILE A 100 -13.30 -1.89 1.07
N ALA A 101 -12.76 -1.94 2.30
CA ALA A 101 -11.51 -1.27 2.62
C ALA A 101 -10.33 -1.87 1.83
N GLU A 102 -10.33 -3.19 1.61
CA GLU A 102 -9.36 -3.88 0.77
C GLU A 102 -9.53 -3.53 -0.72
N VAL A 103 -10.76 -3.49 -1.21
CA VAL A 103 -11.07 -3.11 -2.61
C VAL A 103 -10.84 -1.62 -2.89
N ALA A 104 -10.85 -0.77 -1.85
CA ALA A 104 -10.64 0.67 -1.99
C ALA A 104 -9.20 1.06 -2.32
N ASN A 105 -8.23 0.16 -2.12
CA ASN A 105 -6.82 0.40 -2.41
C ASN A 105 -6.38 -0.49 -3.57
N GLU A 106 -5.82 0.13 -4.61
CA GLU A 106 -5.28 -0.58 -5.75
C GLU A 106 -3.78 -0.84 -5.54
N PRO A 107 -3.33 -2.10 -5.57
CA PRO A 107 -1.91 -2.40 -5.52
C PRO A 107 -1.26 -2.03 -6.85
N VAL A 108 -0.28 -1.14 -6.78
CA VAL A 108 0.56 -0.73 -7.91
C VAL A 108 1.95 -1.28 -7.68
N SER A 109 2.41 -2.15 -8.57
CA SER A 109 3.79 -2.63 -8.52
C SER A 109 4.75 -1.50 -8.81
N ILE A 110 5.76 -1.35 -7.97
CA ILE A 110 6.79 -0.31 -8.09
C ILE A 110 8.17 -0.93 -8.19
N ASP A 111 9.02 -0.37 -9.05
CA ASP A 111 10.44 -0.73 -9.09
C ASP A 111 11.21 0.20 -8.15
N LEU A 112 11.20 -0.15 -6.87
CA LEU A 112 11.82 0.68 -5.83
C LEU A 112 13.33 0.78 -6.00
N TYR A 113 13.99 -0.28 -6.47
CA TYR A 113 15.43 -0.27 -6.74
C TYR A 113 15.80 0.81 -7.76
N ARG A 114 15.08 0.86 -8.90
CA ARG A 114 15.31 1.87 -9.93
C ARG A 114 14.88 3.26 -9.48
N ALA A 115 13.80 3.38 -8.70
CA ALA A 115 13.34 4.65 -8.15
C ALA A 115 14.41 5.32 -7.29
N LEU A 116 15.08 4.53 -6.44
CA LEU A 116 16.13 5.04 -5.56
C LEU A 116 17.46 5.30 -6.30
N LYS A 117 17.80 4.45 -7.27
CA LYS A 117 19.02 4.59 -8.07
C LYS A 117 18.94 5.76 -9.06
N TYR A 118 17.80 5.95 -9.69
CA TYR A 118 17.57 6.97 -10.72
C TYR A 118 16.49 7.94 -10.25
N LYS A 119 16.85 8.83 -9.32
CA LYS A 119 15.96 9.86 -8.79
C LYS A 119 15.41 10.75 -9.90
N ASN A 120 14.19 11.22 -9.73
CA ASN A 120 13.47 12.04 -10.71
C ASN A 120 13.20 11.35 -12.07
N SER A 121 13.42 10.05 -12.18
CA SER A 121 13.08 9.27 -13.37
C SER A 121 11.61 8.85 -13.38
N LYS A 122 11.20 8.17 -14.45
CA LYS A 122 9.87 7.57 -14.57
C LYS A 122 9.57 6.49 -13.51
N TYR A 123 10.59 5.90 -12.91
CA TYR A 123 10.46 4.91 -11.84
C TYR A 123 10.21 5.56 -10.48
N ASP A 124 10.69 6.79 -10.31
CA ASP A 124 10.54 7.57 -9.10
C ASP A 124 9.18 8.27 -9.09
N ILE A 125 8.16 7.53 -8.71
CA ILE A 125 6.75 7.89 -8.82
C ILE A 125 6.40 9.04 -7.88
N ILE A 126 5.57 9.98 -8.34
CA ILE A 126 4.97 11.02 -7.51
C ILE A 126 3.87 10.39 -6.67
N LEU A 127 3.93 10.60 -5.35
CA LEU A 127 2.95 10.08 -4.41
C LEU A 127 1.74 11.01 -4.25
N GLN A 128 0.59 10.39 -3.98
CA GLN A 128 -0.68 11.08 -3.76
C GLN A 128 -1.13 10.92 -2.31
N GLU A 129 -2.04 11.78 -1.87
CA GLU A 129 -2.61 11.70 -0.54
C GLU A 129 -3.18 10.33 -0.22
N GLY A 130 -2.77 9.78 0.92
CA GLY A 130 -3.24 8.50 1.42
C GLY A 130 -2.65 7.29 0.69
N ASP A 131 -1.61 7.49 -0.13
CA ASP A 131 -0.79 6.39 -0.63
C ASP A 131 -0.11 5.66 0.54
N VAL A 132 -0.03 4.34 0.43
CA VAL A 132 0.67 3.48 1.39
C VAL A 132 1.77 2.73 0.65
N ILE A 133 3.01 2.92 1.07
CA ILE A 133 4.14 2.15 0.57
C ILE A 133 4.39 0.99 1.53
N PHE A 134 4.43 -0.22 1.00
CA PHE A 134 4.80 -1.40 1.74
C PHE A 134 6.07 -2.01 1.15
N ILE A 135 7.10 -2.17 1.99
CA ILE A 135 8.38 -2.75 1.61
C ILE A 135 8.54 -4.04 2.42
N PRO A 136 8.38 -5.21 1.80
CA PRO A 136 8.50 -6.47 2.50
C PRO A 136 9.95 -6.80 2.85
N GLU A 137 10.10 -7.75 3.77
CA GLU A 137 11.36 -8.40 4.05
C GLU A 137 11.68 -9.43 2.96
N ILE A 138 12.98 -9.61 2.66
CA ILE A 138 13.44 -10.68 1.77
C ILE A 138 12.98 -12.01 2.36
N ASN A 139 12.15 -12.72 1.58
CA ASN A 139 11.70 -14.04 1.97
C ASN A 139 12.61 -15.11 1.32
N PRO A 140 13.54 -15.68 2.08
CA PRO A 140 14.48 -16.64 1.54
C PRO A 140 13.85 -18.03 1.29
N PHE A 141 12.53 -18.13 1.30
CA PHE A 141 11.84 -19.40 1.18
C PHE A 141 10.98 -19.51 -0.07
N VAL A 142 10.94 -20.71 -0.64
CA VAL A 142 10.01 -21.13 -1.68
C VAL A 142 8.90 -21.97 -1.03
N ASN A 143 7.65 -21.57 -1.21
CA ASN A 143 6.50 -22.35 -0.76
C ASN A 143 6.03 -23.25 -1.89
N VAL A 144 6.13 -24.57 -1.73
CA VAL A 144 5.59 -25.55 -2.67
C VAL A 144 4.23 -26.01 -2.13
N LYS A 145 3.16 -25.74 -2.88
CA LYS A 145 1.78 -26.03 -2.51
C LYS A 145 1.02 -26.63 -3.70
N GLY A 146 -0.11 -27.24 -3.43
CA GLY A 146 -0.97 -27.84 -4.45
C GLY A 146 -0.81 -29.34 -4.51
N ILE A 147 -0.96 -29.93 -5.70
CA ILE A 147 -0.89 -31.37 -5.94
C ILE A 147 0.59 -31.81 -5.99
N VAL A 148 1.23 -31.85 -4.84
CA VAL A 148 2.56 -32.40 -4.60
C VAL A 148 2.51 -33.40 -3.48
N GLN A 149 3.43 -34.36 -3.43
CA GLN A 149 3.40 -35.40 -2.40
C GLN A 149 3.52 -34.83 -0.99
N SER A 150 4.40 -33.83 -0.80
CA SER A 150 4.63 -33.20 0.51
C SER A 150 4.65 -31.67 0.35
N PRO A 151 3.52 -30.98 0.52
CA PRO A 151 3.53 -29.50 0.54
C PRO A 151 4.43 -28.99 1.64
N LEU A 152 5.46 -28.21 1.30
CA LEU A 152 6.44 -27.73 2.26
C LEU A 152 7.06 -26.40 1.85
N LYS A 153 7.74 -25.78 2.81
CA LYS A 153 8.48 -24.55 2.66
C LYS A 153 9.97 -24.87 2.62
N LEU A 154 10.63 -24.56 1.53
CA LEU A 154 12.04 -24.81 1.28
C LEU A 154 12.83 -23.51 1.29
N THR A 155 14.06 -23.52 1.77
CA THR A 155 14.97 -22.38 1.58
C THR A 155 15.26 -22.20 0.10
N PHE A 156 15.25 -20.95 -0.37
CA PHE A 156 15.60 -20.62 -1.75
C PHE A 156 17.09 -20.91 -1.97
N ASP A 157 17.38 -21.71 -2.99
CA ASP A 157 18.72 -22.04 -3.39
C ASP A 157 19.12 -21.26 -4.65
N LYS A 158 20.17 -20.43 -4.52
CA LYS A 158 20.65 -19.58 -5.63
C LYS A 158 21.26 -20.41 -6.80
N GLU A 159 21.73 -21.61 -6.51
CA GLU A 159 22.30 -22.51 -7.52
C GLU A 159 21.20 -23.28 -8.27
N HIS A 160 20.04 -23.47 -7.62
CA HIS A 160 18.91 -24.25 -8.15
C HIS A 160 17.65 -23.39 -8.25
N THR A 161 17.58 -22.54 -9.25
CA THR A 161 16.47 -21.58 -9.44
C THR A 161 15.27 -22.13 -10.23
N ARG A 162 15.35 -23.39 -10.71
CA ARG A 162 14.28 -23.99 -11.52
C ARG A 162 13.17 -24.58 -10.68
N VAL A 163 11.93 -24.36 -11.11
CA VAL A 163 10.73 -24.87 -10.42
C VAL A 163 10.76 -26.38 -10.20
N GLY A 164 11.25 -27.16 -11.18
CA GLY A 164 11.36 -28.62 -11.08
C GLY A 164 12.14 -29.09 -9.86
N TYR A 165 13.25 -28.44 -9.55
CA TYR A 165 14.05 -28.76 -8.36
C TYR A 165 13.24 -28.72 -7.07
N TYR A 166 12.41 -27.67 -6.89
CA TYR A 166 11.58 -27.52 -5.69
C TYR A 166 10.41 -28.52 -5.65
N ILE A 167 9.85 -28.87 -6.82
CA ILE A 167 8.81 -29.91 -6.92
C ILE A 167 9.41 -31.27 -6.56
N ASP A 168 10.60 -31.59 -7.07
CA ASP A 168 11.28 -32.86 -6.75
C ASP A 168 11.61 -32.94 -5.27
N LYS A 169 12.07 -31.86 -4.65
CA LYS A 169 12.29 -31.77 -3.20
C LYS A 169 11.00 -31.93 -2.38
N ALA A 170 9.87 -31.58 -2.95
CA ALA A 170 8.55 -31.81 -2.36
C ALA A 170 7.98 -33.21 -2.63
N GLY A 171 8.81 -34.13 -3.14
CA GLY A 171 8.45 -35.52 -3.44
C GLY A 171 7.85 -35.71 -4.83
N GLY A 172 7.88 -34.69 -5.69
CA GLY A 172 7.28 -34.72 -7.01
C GLY A 172 5.78 -34.39 -6.98
N PHE A 173 5.13 -34.59 -8.13
CA PHE A 173 3.68 -34.40 -8.25
C PHE A 173 2.94 -35.47 -7.45
N GLY A 174 1.93 -35.06 -6.70
CA GLY A 174 0.97 -35.97 -6.05
C GLY A 174 0.05 -36.60 -7.09
N ILE A 175 -0.48 -37.76 -6.76
CA ILE A 175 -1.47 -38.50 -7.57
C ILE A 175 -2.87 -38.01 -7.19
#